data_386b8dbb2874792ded9d3a878947ca14
#
_entry.id   386b8dbb2874792ded9d3a878947ca14
#
_cell.length_a   1.000
_cell.length_b   1.000
_cell.length_c   1.000
_cell.angle_alpha   90.00
_cell.angle_beta   90.00
_cell.angle_gamma   90.00
#
_symmetry.space_group_name_H-M   'P 1'
#
loop_
_entity.id
_entity.type
_entity.pdbx_description
1 polymer ?
#
loop_
_entity_poly.entity_id
_entity_poly.type
_entity_poly.pdbx_seq_one_letter_code
_entity_poly.pdbx_strand_id
1 'polypeptide(L)'
;MHVTVVAILTIADRDAFRAYEARAATIMTRHGGAIERAIAIPPVADDADAPWREVHVLRFPDDAAFAAYRADPGLRALAALRAAAITGTEVLAGHDLDLRAAGLA
;
A
#
# COMPACT_ATOMS: atom_id res chain seq x y z
N MET A 1 -17.21 -4.44 -9.45
CA MET A 1 -17.08 -3.48 -8.33
C MET A 1 -15.63 -3.41 -7.91
N HIS A 2 -15.08 -2.21 -7.87
CA HIS A 2 -13.69 -2.01 -7.45
C HIS A 2 -13.54 -2.26 -5.95
N VAL A 3 -12.39 -2.77 -5.57
CA VAL A 3 -11.97 -2.81 -4.18
C VAL A 3 -10.91 -1.73 -3.94
N THR A 4 -11.06 -0.99 -2.86
CA THR A 4 -10.10 0.00 -2.40
C THR A 4 -9.32 -0.59 -1.22
N VAL A 5 -8.01 -0.57 -1.31
CA VAL A 5 -7.12 -1.10 -0.29
C VAL A 5 -6.34 0.04 0.34
N VAL A 6 -6.39 0.13 1.66
CA VAL A 6 -5.58 1.09 2.42
C VAL A 6 -4.45 0.32 3.09
N ALA A 7 -3.21 0.67 2.76
CA ALA A 7 -2.03 0.09 3.37
C ALA A 7 -1.33 1.16 4.22
N ILE A 8 -1.18 0.88 5.51
CA ILE A 8 -0.45 1.74 6.44
C ILE A 8 0.91 1.09 6.69
N LEU A 9 1.97 1.78 6.30
CA LEU A 9 3.32 1.22 6.25
C LEU A 9 4.23 2.00 7.18
N THR A 10 4.93 1.26 8.05
CA THR A 10 6.01 1.81 8.87
C THR A 10 7.33 1.46 8.18
N ILE A 11 8.10 2.48 7.81
CA ILE A 11 9.24 2.35 6.91
C ILE A 11 10.54 2.51 7.69
N ALA A 12 11.39 1.47 7.64
CA ALA A 12 12.71 1.47 8.28
C ALA A 12 13.80 2.06 7.38
N ASP A 13 13.71 1.78 6.08
CA ASP A 13 14.68 2.22 5.07
C ASP A 13 13.93 2.75 3.86
N ARG A 14 13.98 4.07 3.67
CA ARG A 14 13.19 4.73 2.63
C ARG A 14 13.68 4.41 1.23
N ASP A 15 14.98 4.24 1.03
CA ASP A 15 15.54 3.90 -0.29
C ASP A 15 15.17 2.46 -0.66
N ALA A 16 15.31 1.53 0.27
CA ALA A 16 14.89 0.14 0.07
C ALA A 16 13.38 0.06 -0.19
N PHE A 17 12.59 0.91 0.48
CA PHE A 17 11.14 0.96 0.27
C PHE A 17 10.80 1.43 -1.14
N ARG A 18 11.47 2.47 -1.66
CA ARG A 18 11.23 2.94 -3.02
C ARG A 18 11.60 1.88 -4.06
N ALA A 19 12.67 1.13 -3.83
CA ALA A 19 13.05 0.01 -4.71
C ALA A 19 12.00 -1.11 -4.68
N TYR A 20 11.52 -1.46 -3.48
CA TYR A 20 10.47 -2.44 -3.31
C TYR A 20 9.17 -1.99 -4.00
N GLU A 21 8.75 -0.76 -3.71
CA GLU A 21 7.50 -0.19 -4.23
C GLU A 21 7.47 -0.16 -5.76
N ALA A 22 8.57 0.24 -6.39
CA ALA A 22 8.66 0.28 -7.85
C ALA A 22 8.43 -1.11 -8.48
N ARG A 23 9.00 -2.15 -7.88
CA ARG A 23 8.83 -3.52 -8.35
C ARG A 23 7.44 -4.06 -8.06
N ALA A 24 6.93 -3.80 -6.86
CA ALA A 24 5.59 -4.22 -6.46
C ALA A 24 4.52 -3.55 -7.34
N ALA A 25 4.67 -2.28 -7.68
CA ALA A 25 3.75 -1.56 -8.55
C ALA A 25 3.68 -2.16 -9.95
N THR A 26 4.80 -2.62 -10.50
CA THR A 26 4.83 -3.31 -11.79
C THR A 26 4.02 -4.61 -11.73
N ILE A 27 4.17 -5.38 -10.66
CA ILE A 27 3.42 -6.62 -10.45
C ILE A 27 1.93 -6.30 -10.26
N MET A 28 1.62 -5.29 -9.49
CA MET A 28 0.26 -4.81 -9.24
C MET A 28 -0.48 -4.53 -10.55
N THR A 29 0.19 -3.88 -11.50
CA THR A 29 -0.37 -3.57 -12.82
C THR A 29 -0.82 -4.82 -13.57
N ARG A 30 -0.11 -5.95 -13.42
CA ARG A 30 -0.49 -7.23 -14.04
C ARG A 30 -1.85 -7.74 -13.58
N HIS A 31 -2.27 -7.33 -12.40
CA HIS A 31 -3.55 -7.72 -11.80
C HIS A 31 -4.60 -6.60 -11.87
N GLY A 32 -4.36 -5.60 -12.71
CA GLY A 32 -5.28 -4.47 -12.88
C GLY A 32 -5.29 -3.50 -11.71
N GLY A 33 -4.33 -3.61 -10.81
CA GLY A 33 -4.22 -2.73 -9.64
C GLY A 33 -3.39 -1.50 -9.92
N ALA A 34 -3.59 -0.48 -9.11
CA ALA A 34 -2.83 0.77 -9.16
C ALA A 34 -2.75 1.41 -7.78
N ILE A 35 -1.68 2.15 -7.54
CA ILE A 35 -1.57 3.07 -6.41
C ILE A 35 -2.24 4.37 -6.86
N GLU A 36 -3.40 4.68 -6.29
CA GLU A 36 -4.11 5.90 -6.64
C GLU A 36 -3.60 7.11 -5.86
N ARG A 37 -3.15 6.88 -4.63
CA ARG A 37 -2.71 7.94 -3.74
C ARG A 37 -1.73 7.40 -2.72
N ALA A 38 -0.72 8.19 -2.40
CA ALA A 38 0.22 7.91 -1.32
C ALA A 38 0.38 9.16 -0.47
N ILE A 39 0.35 8.98 0.85
CA ILE A 39 0.45 10.07 1.82
C ILE A 39 1.66 9.79 2.71
N ALA A 40 2.61 10.73 2.73
CA ALA A 40 3.74 10.66 3.64
C ALA A 40 3.32 11.17 5.01
N ILE A 41 3.69 10.44 6.06
CA ILE A 41 3.49 10.83 7.45
C ILE A 41 4.87 10.87 8.11
N PRO A 42 5.58 12.01 8.00
CA PRO A 42 6.91 12.13 8.57
C PRO A 42 6.89 12.07 10.10
N PRO A 43 8.02 11.74 10.72
CA PRO A 43 8.13 11.79 12.17
C PRO A 43 7.75 13.16 12.74
N VAL A 44 7.18 13.17 13.95
CA VAL A 44 6.92 14.42 14.66
C VAL A 44 8.26 15.11 14.94
N ALA A 45 8.31 16.44 14.76
CA ALA A 45 9.55 17.22 14.81
C ALA A 45 10.36 17.04 16.12
N ASP A 46 9.67 16.84 17.24
CA ASP A 46 10.30 16.71 18.56
C ASP A 46 10.66 15.27 18.94
N ASP A 47 10.38 14.29 18.06
CA ASP A 47 10.64 12.88 18.32
C ASP A 47 11.50 12.29 17.20
N ALA A 48 12.81 12.33 17.42
CA ALA A 48 13.78 11.82 16.45
C ALA A 48 13.69 10.30 16.24
N ASP A 49 13.08 9.57 17.20
CA ASP A 49 12.91 8.12 17.14
C ASP A 49 11.57 7.70 16.54
N ALA A 50 10.70 8.65 16.25
CA ALA A 50 9.42 8.35 15.61
C ALA A 50 9.64 7.80 14.20
N PRO A 51 8.89 6.76 13.80
CA PRO A 51 9.07 6.16 12.49
C PRO A 51 8.53 7.04 11.37
N TRP A 52 9.10 6.89 10.18
CA TRP A 52 8.50 7.37 8.94
C TRP A 52 7.39 6.40 8.55
N ARG A 53 6.21 6.92 8.27
CA ARG A 53 5.08 6.11 7.82
C ARG A 53 4.54 6.64 6.50
N GLU A 54 3.88 5.76 5.76
CA GLU A 54 3.13 6.12 4.57
C GLU A 54 1.79 5.41 4.57
N VAL A 55 0.80 6.09 4.04
CA VAL A 55 -0.52 5.51 3.77
C VAL A 55 -0.68 5.45 2.26
N HIS A 56 -0.88 4.25 1.73
CA HIS A 56 -1.13 4.05 0.32
C HIS A 56 -2.58 3.65 0.11
N VAL A 57 -3.22 4.26 -0.88
CA VAL A 57 -4.55 3.90 -1.33
C VAL A 57 -4.40 3.19 -2.66
N LEU A 58 -4.75 1.91 -2.68
CA LEU A 58 -4.65 1.06 -3.86
C LEU A 58 -6.04 0.78 -4.39
N ARG A 59 -6.13 0.50 -5.68
CA ARG A 59 -7.37 0.11 -6.31
C ARG A 59 -7.16 -1.12 -7.18
N PHE A 60 -8.06 -2.09 -7.03
CA PHE A 60 -8.11 -3.29 -7.85
C PHE A 60 -9.51 -3.45 -8.45
N PRO A 61 -9.63 -4.16 -9.61
CA PRO A 61 -10.94 -4.35 -10.24
C PRO A 61 -11.94 -5.07 -9.35
N ASP A 62 -11.46 -6.04 -8.55
CA ASP A 62 -12.27 -6.84 -7.64
C ASP A 62 -11.40 -7.52 -6.59
N ASP A 63 -12.03 -8.22 -5.65
CA ASP A 63 -11.33 -8.94 -4.59
C ASP A 63 -10.44 -10.06 -5.11
N ALA A 64 -10.84 -10.73 -6.18
CA ALA A 64 -10.06 -11.80 -6.79
C ALA A 64 -8.74 -11.28 -7.37
N ALA A 65 -8.76 -10.12 -8.01
CA ALA A 65 -7.55 -9.47 -8.54
C ALA A 65 -6.59 -9.09 -7.42
N PHE A 66 -7.09 -8.56 -6.32
CA PHE A 66 -6.26 -8.24 -5.16
C PHE A 66 -5.64 -9.50 -4.54
N ALA A 67 -6.44 -10.56 -4.38
CA ALA A 67 -5.94 -11.84 -3.88
C ALA A 67 -4.87 -12.43 -4.80
N ALA A 68 -5.06 -12.36 -6.12
CA ALA A 68 -4.09 -12.82 -7.10
C ALA A 68 -2.77 -12.03 -7.03
N TYR A 69 -2.84 -10.73 -6.84
CA TYR A 69 -1.67 -9.89 -6.62
C TYR A 69 -0.89 -10.35 -5.38
N ARG A 70 -1.56 -10.53 -4.26
CA ARG A 70 -0.92 -10.97 -3.00
C ARG A 70 -0.29 -12.35 -3.11
N ALA A 71 -0.80 -13.20 -3.97
CA ALA A 71 -0.30 -14.56 -4.19
C ALA A 71 0.74 -14.63 -5.32
N ASP A 72 1.00 -13.54 -6.02
CA ASP A 72 1.93 -13.53 -7.16
C ASP A 72 3.33 -13.94 -6.73
N PRO A 73 3.94 -14.96 -7.37
CA PRO A 73 5.29 -15.39 -7.03
C PRO A 73 6.34 -14.29 -7.17
N GLY A 74 6.15 -13.36 -8.12
CA GLY A 74 7.03 -12.20 -8.30
C GLY A 74 7.01 -11.28 -7.10
N LEU A 75 5.85 -11.07 -6.48
CA LEU A 75 5.73 -10.28 -5.26
C LEU A 75 6.41 -10.99 -4.08
N ARG A 76 6.17 -12.28 -3.95
CA ARG A 76 6.78 -13.10 -2.89
C ARG A 76 8.30 -13.16 -2.99
N ALA A 77 8.84 -13.11 -4.20
CA ALA A 77 10.28 -13.05 -4.43
C ALA A 77 10.92 -11.77 -3.89
N LEU A 78 10.14 -10.73 -3.59
CA LEU A 78 10.60 -9.48 -3.00
C LEU A 78 10.60 -9.49 -1.46
N ALA A 79 10.36 -10.63 -0.83
CA ALA A 79 10.19 -10.72 0.63
C ALA A 79 11.40 -10.20 1.41
N ALA A 80 12.62 -10.48 0.97
CA ALA A 80 13.83 -10.00 1.64
C ALA A 80 13.96 -8.47 1.54
N LEU A 81 13.71 -7.92 0.37
CA LEU A 81 13.72 -6.46 0.16
C LEU A 81 12.63 -5.78 0.99
N ARG A 82 11.44 -6.37 1.02
CA ARG A 82 10.32 -5.90 1.82
C ARG A 82 10.67 -5.89 3.31
N ALA A 83 11.25 -6.97 3.82
CA ALA A 83 11.64 -7.09 5.22
C ALA A 83 12.70 -6.05 5.62
N ALA A 84 13.62 -5.71 4.73
CA ALA A 84 14.61 -4.67 4.97
C ALA A 84 14.00 -3.26 4.97
N ALA A 85 12.93 -3.05 4.22
CA ALA A 85 12.32 -1.75 4.01
C ALA A 85 11.22 -1.40 5.02
N ILE A 86 10.43 -2.39 5.44
CA ILE A 86 9.17 -2.20 6.16
C ILE A 86 9.20 -2.96 7.49
N THR A 87 8.96 -2.26 8.59
CA THR A 87 8.90 -2.86 9.94
C THR A 87 7.48 -3.10 10.42
N GLY A 88 6.49 -2.48 9.82
CA GLY A 88 5.09 -2.67 10.19
C GLY A 88 4.17 -2.43 9.02
N THR A 89 3.10 -3.22 8.94
CA THR A 89 2.10 -3.11 7.89
C THR A 89 0.72 -3.37 8.46
N GLU A 90 -0.24 -2.51 8.09
CA GLU A 90 -1.65 -2.77 8.28
C GLU A 90 -2.33 -2.61 6.94
N VAL A 91 -3.15 -3.59 6.56
CA VAL A 91 -3.85 -3.61 5.27
C VAL A 91 -5.34 -3.77 5.52
N LEU A 92 -6.11 -2.83 5.00
CA LEU A 92 -7.56 -2.80 5.11
C LEU A 92 -8.15 -2.79 3.70
N ALA A 93 -9.10 -3.65 3.41
CA ALA A 93 -9.77 -3.69 2.12
C ALA A 93 -11.24 -3.38 2.29
N GLY A 94 -11.78 -2.57 1.40
CA GLY A 94 -13.16 -2.14 1.44
C GLY A 94 -13.61 -1.51 0.13
N HIS A 95 -14.69 -0.78 0.23
CA HIS A 95 -15.29 -0.09 -0.92
C HIS A 95 -15.46 1.38 -0.60
N ASP A 96 -15.35 2.22 -1.64
CA ASP A 96 -15.59 3.64 -1.50
C ASP A 96 -17.05 3.88 -1.10
N LEU A 97 -17.25 4.82 -0.18
CA LEU A 97 -18.59 5.29 0.15
C LEU A 97 -19.09 6.22 -0.97
N ASP A 98 -20.36 6.07 -1.31
CA ASP A 98 -21.05 7.10 -2.06
C ASP A 98 -21.34 8.27 -1.10
N LEU A 99 -20.55 9.32 -1.19
CA LEU A 99 -20.64 10.45 -0.28
C LEU A 99 -21.97 11.18 -0.37
N ARG A 100 -22.57 11.23 -1.55
CA ARG A 100 -23.90 11.84 -1.72
C ARG A 100 -24.97 11.02 -1.04
N ALA A 101 -24.98 9.71 -1.27
CA ALA A 101 -25.95 8.82 -0.63
C ALA A 101 -25.78 8.79 0.89
N ALA A 102 -24.54 8.97 1.38
CA ALA A 102 -24.24 9.04 2.81
C ALA A 102 -24.53 10.43 3.43
N GLY A 103 -24.90 11.42 2.63
CA GLY A 103 -25.17 12.78 3.12
C GLY A 103 -23.90 13.56 3.46
N LEU A 104 -22.76 13.20 2.88
CA LEU A 104 -21.45 13.80 3.17
C LEU A 104 -20.93 14.71 2.05
N ALA A 105 -21.71 14.82 1.00
CA ALA A 105 -21.35 15.67 -0.14
C ALA A 105 -22.59 16.26 -0.81
#